data_170b9f9acf095535e884cd240e01ee05
#
_entry.id   170b9f9acf095535e884cd240e01ee05
#
_cell.length_a   1.000
_cell.length_b   1.000
_cell.length_c   1.000
_cell.angle_alpha   90.00
_cell.angle_beta   90.00
_cell.angle_gamma   90.00
#
_symmetry.space_group_name_H-M   'P 1'
#
loop_
_entity.id
_entity.type
_entity.pdbx_description
1 polymer ?
#
loop_
_entity_poly.entity_id
_entity_poly.type
_entity_poly.pdbx_seq_one_letter_code
_entity_poly.pdbx_strand_id
1 'polypeptide(L)' 'VYTKTPKSKSQFCAGYYIICFEKGWRKAYCPKMITLSRYKYKGPMKTKIEMQQVLNNAVKEFQDSN' A
#
# COMPACT_ATOMS: atom_id res chain seq x y z
N VAL A 1 12.41 -2.73 -3.58
CA VAL A 1 11.98 -2.49 -4.97
C VAL A 1 12.55 -3.59 -5.86
N TYR A 2 11.70 -4.14 -6.70
CA TYR A 2 12.11 -5.21 -7.60
C TYR A 2 11.28 -5.18 -8.89
N THR A 3 11.74 -5.91 -9.92
CA THR A 3 10.97 -6.13 -11.14
C THR A 3 10.59 -7.61 -11.23
N LYS A 4 9.42 -7.92 -11.78
CA LYS A 4 8.95 -9.30 -11.91
C LYS A 4 9.78 -10.11 -12.90
N THR A 5 10.27 -9.47 -13.94
CA THR A 5 11.14 -10.10 -14.93
C THR A 5 12.24 -9.12 -15.33
N PRO A 6 13.40 -9.62 -15.82
CA PRO A 6 14.48 -8.73 -16.26
C PRO A 6 14.08 -7.78 -17.41
N LYS A 7 13.05 -8.15 -18.17
CA LYS A 7 12.57 -7.33 -19.28
C LYS A 7 11.47 -6.36 -18.89
N SER A 8 10.94 -6.46 -17.67
CA SER A 8 9.88 -5.58 -17.20
C SER A 8 10.42 -4.19 -16.91
N LYS A 9 9.71 -3.17 -17.38
CA LYS A 9 10.01 -1.77 -17.03
C LYS A 9 9.35 -1.34 -15.76
N SER A 10 8.38 -2.11 -15.25
CA SER A 10 7.65 -1.80 -14.02
C SER A 10 8.42 -2.28 -12.81
N GLN A 11 8.57 -1.40 -11.83
CA GLN A 11 9.18 -1.74 -10.54
C GLN A 11 8.10 -1.94 -9.49
N PHE A 12 8.32 -2.89 -8.60
CA PHE A 12 7.39 -3.26 -7.54
C PHE A 12 8.06 -3.11 -6.18
N CYS A 13 7.27 -2.76 -5.18
CA CYS A 13 7.76 -2.66 -3.81
C CYS A 13 7.31 -3.90 -3.05
N ALA A 14 8.28 -4.69 -2.55
CA ALA A 14 7.98 -5.93 -1.84
C ALA A 14 7.30 -5.66 -0.50
N GLY A 15 6.32 -6.49 -0.13
CA GLY A 15 5.65 -6.44 1.16
C GLY A 15 4.18 -6.07 1.06
N TYR A 16 3.56 -5.95 2.25
CA TYR A 16 2.15 -5.56 2.35
C TYR A 16 2.07 -4.06 2.59
N TYR A 17 1.15 -3.43 1.86
CA TYR A 17 0.94 -1.98 1.93
C TYR A 17 -0.53 -1.68 2.05
N ILE A 18 -0.85 -0.50 2.54
CA ILE A 18 -2.18 0.09 2.37
C ILE A 18 -2.00 1.43 1.65
N ILE A 19 -2.90 1.71 0.73
CA ILE A 19 -2.81 2.88 -0.14
C ILE A 19 -4.10 3.69 0.01
N CYS A 20 -3.96 5.00 0.18
CA CYS A 20 -5.09 5.90 0.31
C CYS A 20 -5.51 6.42 -1.06
N PHE A 21 -6.58 5.85 -1.60
CA PHE A 21 -7.21 6.34 -2.82
C PHE A 21 -8.31 7.33 -2.48
N GLU A 22 -8.93 7.93 -3.49
CA GLU A 22 -9.99 8.91 -3.29
C GLU A 22 -11.15 8.38 -2.44
N LYS A 23 -11.47 7.10 -2.59
CA LYS A 23 -12.57 6.47 -1.86
C LYS A 23 -12.16 5.89 -0.51
N GLY A 24 -10.89 5.95 -0.15
CA GLY A 24 -10.40 5.47 1.12
C GLY A 24 -9.20 4.54 0.98
N TRP A 25 -8.82 3.93 2.10
CA TRP A 25 -7.66 3.05 2.16
C TRP A 25 -7.97 1.67 1.59
N ARG A 26 -7.02 1.14 0.81
CA ARG A 26 -7.11 -0.19 0.21
C ARG A 26 -5.86 -1.00 0.51
N LYS A 27 -6.03 -2.31 0.68
CA LYS A 27 -4.90 -3.24 0.85
C LYS A 27 -4.20 -3.44 -0.50
N ALA A 28 -2.87 -3.55 -0.44
CA ALA A 28 -2.07 -3.84 -1.63
C ALA A 28 -0.93 -4.78 -1.25
N TYR A 29 -0.66 -5.75 -2.10
CA TYR A 29 0.46 -6.65 -1.95
C TYR A 29 1.44 -6.44 -3.09
N CYS A 30 2.68 -6.09 -2.75
CA CYS A 30 3.73 -5.81 -3.73
C CYS A 30 3.25 -4.84 -4.83
N PRO A 31 2.78 -3.64 -4.45
CA PRO A 31 2.25 -2.68 -5.43
C PRO A 31 3.35 -2.14 -6.32
N LYS A 32 2.94 -1.57 -7.45
CA LYS A 32 3.87 -0.88 -8.33
C LYS A 32 4.41 0.38 -7.65
N MET A 33 5.69 0.65 -7.85
CA MET A 33 6.34 1.84 -7.31
C MET A 33 5.67 3.12 -7.76
N ILE A 34 5.21 3.18 -9.01
CA ILE A 34 4.50 4.35 -9.54
C ILE A 34 3.20 4.62 -8.77
N THR A 35 2.51 3.58 -8.34
CA THR A 35 1.30 3.74 -7.54
C THR A 35 1.63 4.38 -6.20
N LEU A 36 2.69 3.93 -5.53
CA LEU A 36 3.12 4.50 -4.26
C LEU A 36 3.57 5.94 -4.39
N SER A 37 4.13 6.32 -5.55
CA SER A 37 4.56 7.70 -5.76
C SER A 37 3.39 8.68 -5.99
N ARG A 38 2.23 8.16 -6.39
CA ARG A 38 1.05 8.98 -6.68
C ARG A 38 0.10 9.15 -5.50
N TYR A 39 0.09 8.21 -4.57
CA TYR A 39 -0.88 8.18 -3.49
C TYR A 39 -0.18 8.10 -2.14
N LYS A 40 -0.89 8.51 -1.08
CA LYS A 40 -0.40 8.27 0.27
C LYS A 40 -0.46 6.78 0.56
N TYR A 41 0.51 6.28 1.30
CA TYR A 41 0.57 4.86 1.63
C TYR A 41 1.24 4.64 2.97
N LYS A 42 1.03 3.45 3.52
CA LYS A 42 1.72 2.98 4.72
C LYS A 42 2.28 1.59 4.42
N GLY A 43 3.46 1.32 4.93
CA GLY A 43 4.16 0.05 4.74
C GLY A 43 5.63 0.27 4.38
N PRO A 44 6.35 -0.82 4.10
CA PRO A 44 5.86 -2.20 4.01
C PRO A 44 5.61 -2.84 5.37
N MET A 45 4.57 -3.65 5.45
CA MET A 45 4.31 -4.52 6.60
C MET A 45 4.77 -5.94 6.29
N LYS A 46 5.19 -6.66 7.33
CA LYS A 46 5.74 -8.01 7.16
C LYS A 46 4.67 -9.08 7.04
N THR A 47 3.51 -8.87 7.66
CA THR A 47 2.45 -9.86 7.72
C THR A 47 1.11 -9.24 7.36
N LYS A 48 0.15 -10.10 6.96
CA LYS A 48 -1.22 -9.68 6.69
C LYS A 48 -1.91 -9.14 7.95
N ILE A 49 -1.59 -9.72 9.09
CA ILE A 49 -2.18 -9.29 10.38
C ILE A 49 -1.77 -7.85 10.68
N GLU A 50 -0.49 -7.55 10.53
CA GLU A 50 0.03 -6.20 10.72
C GLU A 50 -0.62 -5.22 9.75
N MET A 51 -0.72 -5.62 8.48
CA MET A 51 -1.38 -4.80 7.45
C MET A 51 -2.84 -4.52 7.82
N GLN A 52 -3.57 -5.52 8.30
CA GLN A 52 -4.96 -5.36 8.69
C GLN A 52 -5.11 -4.40 9.88
N GLN A 53 -4.21 -4.47 10.86
CA GLN A 53 -4.22 -3.57 12.01
C GLN A 53 -3.97 -2.13 11.57
N VAL A 54 -2.97 -1.93 10.71
CA VAL A 54 -2.64 -0.59 10.18
C VAL A 54 -3.81 -0.05 9.35
N LEU A 55 -4.43 -0.92 8.54
CA LEU A 55 -5.59 -0.53 7.74
C LEU A 55 -6.76 -0.08 8.62
N ASN A 56 -7.07 -0.84 9.67
CA ASN A 56 -8.16 -0.49 10.57
C ASN A 56 -7.93 0.88 11.22
N ASN A 57 -6.71 1.15 11.65
CA ASN A 57 -6.36 2.44 12.24
C ASN A 57 -6.45 3.57 11.21
N ALA A 58 -5.97 3.33 10.00
CA ALA A 58 -6.00 4.33 8.93
C ALA A 58 -7.44 4.66 8.50
N VAL A 59 -8.29 3.64 8.38
CA VAL A 59 -9.71 3.83 8.04
C VAL A 59 -10.41 4.65 9.13
N LYS A 60 -10.13 4.36 10.39
CA LYS A 60 -10.70 5.10 11.51
C LYS A 60 -10.29 6.58 11.45
N GLU A 61 -9.01 6.85 11.25
CA GLU A 61 -8.51 8.22 11.10
C GLU A 61 -9.16 8.94 9.92
N PHE A 62 -9.33 8.23 8.80
CA PHE A 62 -9.94 8.78 7.60
C PHE A 62 -11.39 9.18 7.86
N GLN A 63 -12.15 8.34 8.58
CA GLN A 63 -13.53 8.63 8.94
C GLN A 63 -13.62 9.78 9.94
N ASP A 64 -12.71 9.83 10.92
CA ASP A 64 -12.71 10.86 11.95
C ASP A 64 -12.32 12.23 11.40
N SER A 65 -11.59 12.29 10.28
CA SER A 65 -11.18 13.56 9.68
C SER A 65 -12.26 14.22 8.84
N ASN A 66 -13.40 13.57 8.70
CA ASN A 66 -14.58 14.16 8.08
C ASN A 66 -15.52 14.70 9.17
#